data_15184947c70a2a57bebca3d41fe6e23c
#
_entry.id   15184947c70a2a57bebca3d41fe6e23c
#
_cell.length_a   1.000
_cell.length_b   1.000
_cell.length_c   1.000
_cell.angle_alpha   90.00
_cell.angle_beta   90.00
_cell.angle_gamma   90.00
#
_symmetry.space_group_name_H-M   'P 1'
#
loop_
_entity.id
_entity.type
_entity.pdbx_description
1 polymer ?
#
loop_
_entity_poly.entity_id
_entity_poly.type
_entity_poly.pdbx_seq_one_letter_code
_entity_poly.pdbx_strand_id
1 'polypeptide(L)'
;MWIVIKYKKNQYYSLVKEFVNTFGKNVEFYKPTIRYEKPSIKKKFINKNLLDDYVFCFHKKLENFQLTNILKNLRGLKEIINGHVFNQKEILNFIKMCKSYEDINGFITQEFFNQLEITKGKFVTGPLTNLIFDVVSRNSKKLEISINNKTIILDKRTGYIYQPI
;
A
#
# COMPACT_ATOMS: atom_id res chain seq x y z
N MET A 1 -4.21 17.59 8.62
CA MET A 1 -3.65 17.31 7.28
C MET A 1 -3.08 15.91 7.25
N TRP A 2 -3.22 15.20 6.14
CA TRP A 2 -2.56 13.93 5.88
C TRP A 2 -1.12 14.14 5.43
N ILE A 3 -0.21 13.32 5.93
CA ILE A 3 1.17 13.21 5.42
C ILE A 3 1.47 11.76 5.05
N VAL A 4 2.42 11.58 4.12
CA VAL A 4 2.94 10.28 3.75
C VAL A 4 4.30 10.11 4.38
N ILE A 5 4.46 9.05 5.15
CA ILE A 5 5.68 8.77 5.92
C ILE A 5 6.31 7.49 5.39
N LYS A 6 7.61 7.54 5.14
CA LYS A 6 8.44 6.36 5.01
C LYS A 6 9.04 6.03 6.37
N TYR A 7 8.81 4.82 6.86
CA TYR A 7 9.35 4.38 8.15
C TYR A 7 10.55 3.43 7.97
N LYS A 8 11.37 3.31 9.01
CA LYS A 8 12.49 2.35 9.03
C LYS A 8 11.93 0.94 9.14
N LYS A 9 12.47 0.02 8.33
CA LYS A 9 12.04 -1.39 8.32
C LYS A 9 11.97 -1.95 9.75
N ASN A 10 10.88 -2.67 10.06
CA ASN A 10 10.58 -3.25 11.37
C ASN A 10 10.37 -2.25 12.53
N GLN A 11 10.32 -0.92 12.26
CA GLN A 11 10.14 0.09 13.31
C GLN A 11 8.77 0.80 13.24
N TYR A 12 7.79 0.23 12.54
CA TYR A 12 6.45 0.80 12.43
C TYR A 12 5.81 1.09 13.79
N TYR A 13 5.81 0.12 14.70
CA TYR A 13 5.21 0.30 16.03
C TYR A 13 5.93 1.33 16.89
N SER A 14 7.26 1.43 16.76
CA SER A 14 8.04 2.49 17.42
C SER A 14 7.64 3.85 16.91
N LEU A 15 7.48 4.00 15.59
CA LEU A 15 7.01 5.23 14.95
C LEU A 15 5.63 5.64 15.47
N VAL A 16 4.66 4.71 15.46
CA VAL A 16 3.30 4.98 15.96
C VAL A 16 3.33 5.47 17.40
N LYS A 17 4.11 4.80 18.28
CA LYS A 17 4.26 5.19 19.68
C LYS A 17 4.83 6.61 19.83
N GLU A 18 5.86 6.95 19.06
CA GLU A 18 6.46 8.29 19.07
C GLU A 18 5.46 9.37 18.62
N PHE A 19 4.69 9.11 17.56
CA PHE A 19 3.66 10.04 17.13
C PHE A 19 2.57 10.23 18.18
N VAL A 20 2.10 9.16 18.80
CA VAL A 20 1.09 9.25 19.88
C VAL A 20 1.65 10.01 21.09
N ASN A 21 2.92 9.80 21.46
CA ASN A 21 3.56 10.56 22.54
C ASN A 21 3.68 12.04 22.20
N THR A 22 3.96 12.39 20.93
CA THR A 22 4.19 13.78 20.51
C THR A 22 2.89 14.55 20.29
N PHE A 23 1.89 13.92 19.66
CA PHE A 23 0.66 14.57 19.21
C PHE A 23 -0.59 14.18 20.00
N GLY A 24 -0.51 13.15 20.82
CA GLY A 24 -1.64 12.58 21.57
C GLY A 24 -2.39 11.49 20.82
N LYS A 25 -3.47 10.99 21.44
CA LYS A 25 -4.23 9.83 20.93
C LYS A 25 -5.03 10.08 19.66
N ASN A 26 -5.15 11.33 19.22
CA ASN A 26 -5.94 11.69 18.02
C ASN A 26 -5.15 11.58 16.70
N VAL A 27 -4.01 10.91 16.72
CA VAL A 27 -3.24 10.60 15.52
C VAL A 27 -3.86 9.40 14.83
N GLU A 28 -4.21 9.54 13.56
CA GLU A 28 -4.70 8.46 12.74
C GLU A 28 -3.60 7.93 11.83
N PHE A 29 -3.48 6.61 11.75
CA PHE A 29 -2.60 5.94 10.79
C PHE A 29 -3.43 5.08 9.85
N TYR A 30 -3.14 5.19 8.57
CA TYR A 30 -3.71 4.32 7.55
C TYR A 30 -2.61 3.62 6.77
N LYS A 31 -2.63 2.30 6.82
CA LYS A 31 -1.68 1.42 6.15
C LYS A 31 -2.45 0.40 5.32
N PRO A 32 -2.67 0.65 4.01
CA PRO A 32 -3.38 -0.28 3.16
C PRO A 32 -2.70 -1.64 3.16
N THR A 33 -3.40 -2.67 3.62
CA THR A 33 -2.81 -3.99 3.86
C THR A 33 -3.53 -5.05 3.03
N ILE A 34 -2.76 -5.87 2.35
CA ILE A 34 -3.23 -7.07 1.65
C ILE A 34 -2.98 -8.30 2.52
N ARG A 35 -3.87 -9.28 2.43
CA ARG A 35 -3.72 -10.58 3.08
C ARG A 35 -3.74 -11.68 2.03
N TYR A 36 -2.77 -12.57 2.06
CA TYR A 36 -2.68 -13.69 1.13
C TYR A 36 -2.11 -14.93 1.78
N GLU A 37 -2.47 -16.09 1.24
CA GLU A 37 -1.96 -17.37 1.70
C GLU A 37 -0.53 -17.59 1.21
N LYS A 38 0.36 -18.06 2.11
CA LYS A 38 1.74 -18.37 1.74
C LYS A 38 1.79 -19.68 0.94
N PRO A 39 2.29 -19.67 -0.31
CA PRO A 39 2.28 -20.87 -1.17
C PRO A 39 3.03 -22.07 -0.59
N SER A 40 4.06 -21.83 0.23
CA SER A 40 4.92 -22.89 0.80
C SER A 40 4.38 -23.56 2.07
N ILE A 41 3.32 -23.02 2.68
CA ILE A 41 2.76 -23.55 3.94
C ILE A 41 1.24 -23.38 3.88
N LYS A 42 0.52 -24.48 3.67
CA LYS A 42 -0.95 -24.50 3.67
C LYS A 42 -1.51 -23.81 4.93
N LYS A 43 -2.50 -22.94 4.75
CA LYS A 43 -3.23 -22.21 5.80
C LYS A 43 -2.42 -21.14 6.55
N LYS A 44 -1.20 -20.78 6.11
CA LYS A 44 -0.49 -19.64 6.70
C LYS A 44 -0.74 -18.37 5.88
N PHE A 45 -1.45 -17.42 6.49
CA PHE A 45 -1.67 -16.10 5.92
C PHE A 45 -0.53 -15.14 6.25
N ILE A 46 -0.20 -14.29 5.28
CA ILE A 46 0.75 -13.19 5.45
C ILE A 46 0.01 -11.89 5.19
N ASN A 47 0.22 -10.93 6.08
CA ASN A 47 -0.24 -9.57 5.89
C ASN A 47 0.92 -8.73 5.36
N LYS A 48 0.71 -8.07 4.23
CA LYS A 48 1.71 -7.20 3.61
C LYS A 48 1.12 -5.82 3.39
N ASN A 49 1.87 -4.77 3.75
CA ASN A 49 1.51 -3.41 3.37
C ASN A 49 1.59 -3.25 1.85
N LEU A 50 0.54 -2.72 1.23
CA LEU A 50 0.48 -2.45 -0.22
C LEU A 50 1.59 -1.48 -0.66
N LEU A 51 1.95 -0.55 0.22
CA LEU A 51 2.94 0.50 -0.04
C LEU A 51 4.28 0.22 0.65
N ASP A 52 4.62 -1.05 0.92
CA ASP A 52 5.86 -1.46 1.60
C ASP A 52 6.12 -0.69 2.91
N ASP A 53 7.14 0.18 2.96
CA ASP A 53 7.54 0.92 4.15
C ASP A 53 6.86 2.30 4.27
N TYR A 54 5.77 2.55 3.51
CA TYR A 54 5.02 3.81 3.58
C TYR A 54 3.73 3.65 4.37
N VAL A 55 3.33 4.73 5.05
CA VAL A 55 2.10 4.84 5.82
C VAL A 55 1.54 6.26 5.71
N PHE A 56 0.22 6.38 5.67
CA PHE A 56 -0.46 7.66 5.80
C PHE A 56 -0.67 7.97 7.28
N CYS A 57 -0.42 9.22 7.65
CA CYS A 57 -0.63 9.72 9.00
C CYS A 57 -1.43 11.01 8.96
N PHE A 58 -2.48 11.10 9.78
CA PHE A 58 -3.29 12.31 9.92
C PHE A 58 -3.22 12.85 11.34
N HIS A 59 -3.04 14.16 11.44
CA HIS A 59 -3.31 14.91 12.64
C HIS A 59 -3.50 16.39 12.30
N LYS A 60 -4.37 17.11 13.04
CA LYS A 60 -4.65 18.54 12.80
C LYS A 60 -3.39 19.42 12.92
N LYS A 61 -2.55 19.18 13.91
CA LYS A 61 -1.31 19.95 14.11
C LYS A 61 -0.28 19.81 13.00
N LEU A 62 -0.40 18.81 12.11
CA LEU A 62 0.54 18.63 10.97
C LEU A 62 0.40 19.71 9.89
N GLU A 63 -0.58 20.60 10.00
CA GLU A 63 -0.69 21.80 9.16
C GLU A 63 0.37 22.86 9.50
N ASN A 64 0.96 22.77 10.68
CA ASN A 64 2.01 23.70 11.11
C ASN A 64 3.40 23.19 10.68
N PHE A 65 4.01 23.86 9.71
CA PHE A 65 5.34 23.53 9.18
C PHE A 65 6.48 23.55 10.21
N GLN A 66 6.35 24.30 11.32
CA GLN A 66 7.36 24.30 12.36
C GLN A 66 7.50 22.94 13.06
N LEU A 67 6.45 22.12 13.04
CA LEU A 67 6.47 20.77 13.59
C LEU A 67 7.24 19.77 12.73
N THR A 68 7.54 20.08 11.47
CA THR A 68 8.34 19.19 10.59
C THR A 68 9.74 18.94 11.14
N ASN A 69 10.32 19.89 11.86
CA ASN A 69 11.63 19.73 12.50
C ASN A 69 11.56 18.75 13.69
N ILE A 70 10.48 18.79 14.47
CA ILE A 70 10.24 17.83 15.57
C ILE A 70 10.07 16.43 15.00
N LEU A 71 9.35 16.31 13.89
CA LEU A 71 9.09 15.03 13.23
C LEU A 71 10.38 14.33 12.76
N LYS A 72 11.36 15.10 12.26
CA LYS A 72 12.63 14.52 11.74
C LYS A 72 13.39 13.68 12.77
N ASN A 73 13.18 13.93 14.06
CA ASN A 73 13.89 13.27 15.16
C ASN A 73 13.11 12.08 15.74
N LEU A 74 11.91 11.77 15.22
CA LEU A 74 11.10 10.68 15.76
C LEU A 74 11.73 9.31 15.45
N ARG A 75 11.78 8.48 16.47
CA ARG A 75 12.27 7.10 16.33
C ARG A 75 11.40 6.33 15.33
N GLY A 76 12.03 5.63 14.41
CA GLY A 76 11.34 4.86 13.38
C GLY A 76 10.96 5.66 12.13
N LEU A 77 11.01 6.99 12.16
CA LEU A 77 10.86 7.79 10.97
C LEU A 77 12.11 7.65 10.09
N LYS A 78 11.90 7.46 8.80
CA LYS A 78 12.96 7.53 7.80
C LYS A 78 12.88 8.82 7.02
N GLU A 79 11.66 9.14 6.54
CA GLU A 79 11.44 10.30 5.67
C GLU A 79 9.95 10.70 5.69
N ILE A 80 9.66 11.99 5.54
CA ILE A 80 8.33 12.50 5.20
C ILE A 80 8.36 12.84 3.72
N ILE A 81 7.43 12.28 2.95
CA ILE A 81 7.37 12.49 1.51
C ILE A 81 6.93 13.92 1.24
N ASN A 82 7.72 14.63 0.43
CA ASN A 82 7.41 15.99 0.02
C ASN A 82 6.16 16.06 -0.87
N GLY A 83 5.58 17.25 -0.97
CA GLY A 83 4.41 17.49 -1.83
C GLY A 83 3.06 17.13 -1.19
N HIS A 84 3.04 16.55 0.02
CA HIS A 84 1.80 16.19 0.70
C HIS A 84 0.84 17.38 0.89
N VAL A 85 1.36 18.60 1.04
CA VAL A 85 0.54 19.82 1.20
C VAL A 85 -0.31 20.07 -0.04
N PHE A 86 0.29 19.95 -1.23
CA PHE A 86 -0.38 20.21 -2.51
C PHE A 86 -1.24 19.04 -2.98
N ASN A 87 -0.95 17.83 -2.53
CA ASN A 87 -1.59 16.59 -2.99
C ASN A 87 -2.60 16.02 -1.97
N GLN A 88 -3.20 16.86 -1.13
CA GLN A 88 -4.18 16.40 -0.11
C GLN A 88 -5.39 15.71 -0.73
N LYS A 89 -5.87 16.20 -1.87
CA LYS A 89 -7.01 15.63 -2.59
C LYS A 89 -6.69 14.23 -3.10
N GLU A 90 -5.53 14.06 -3.70
CA GLU A 90 -5.05 12.78 -4.23
C GLU A 90 -4.83 11.76 -3.11
N ILE A 91 -4.21 12.18 -1.99
CA ILE A 91 -4.02 11.34 -0.81
C ILE A 91 -5.38 10.87 -0.26
N LEU A 92 -6.33 11.78 -0.10
CA LEU A 92 -7.67 11.45 0.39
C LEU A 92 -8.42 10.51 -0.57
N ASN A 93 -8.34 10.76 -1.87
CA ASN A 93 -8.96 9.92 -2.89
C ASN A 93 -8.37 8.51 -2.88
N PHE A 94 -7.04 8.41 -2.78
CA PHE A 94 -6.37 7.12 -2.68
C PHE A 94 -6.78 6.34 -1.42
N ILE A 95 -6.81 7.01 -0.26
CA ILE A 95 -7.25 6.39 1.00
C ILE A 95 -8.70 5.93 0.90
N LYS A 96 -9.60 6.76 0.34
CA LYS A 96 -11.01 6.39 0.15
C LYS A 96 -11.15 5.21 -0.81
N MET A 97 -10.42 5.22 -1.93
CA MET A 97 -10.40 4.12 -2.88
C MET A 97 -9.93 2.83 -2.20
N CYS A 98 -8.82 2.84 -1.47
CA CYS A 98 -8.36 1.66 -0.74
C CYS A 98 -9.43 1.14 0.22
N LYS A 99 -10.00 2.03 1.05
CA LYS A 99 -11.03 1.68 2.04
C LYS A 99 -12.30 1.10 1.40
N SER A 100 -12.69 1.53 0.19
CA SER A 100 -13.87 1.01 -0.50
C SER A 100 -13.70 -0.44 -0.99
N TYR A 101 -12.47 -0.93 -1.04
CA TYR A 101 -12.14 -2.32 -1.42
C TYR A 101 -11.60 -3.14 -0.25
N GLU A 102 -11.70 -2.66 0.98
CA GLU A 102 -11.36 -3.44 2.16
C GLU A 102 -12.49 -4.42 2.52
N ASP A 103 -12.11 -5.62 2.94
CA ASP A 103 -13.02 -6.58 3.55
C ASP A 103 -13.39 -6.16 4.99
N ILE A 104 -14.24 -6.94 5.64
CA ILE A 104 -14.67 -6.70 7.02
C ILE A 104 -13.54 -6.70 8.06
N ASN A 105 -12.36 -7.22 7.70
CA ASN A 105 -11.16 -7.24 8.54
C ASN A 105 -10.16 -6.12 8.19
N GLY A 106 -10.51 -5.23 7.23
CA GLY A 106 -9.66 -4.12 6.78
C GLY A 106 -8.53 -4.55 5.84
N PHE A 107 -8.66 -5.68 5.13
CA PHE A 107 -7.72 -6.10 4.11
C PHE A 107 -8.23 -5.77 2.72
N ILE A 108 -7.35 -5.19 1.90
CA ILE A 108 -7.66 -4.86 0.50
C ILE A 108 -7.89 -6.15 -0.29
N THR A 109 -9.03 -6.21 -0.98
CA THR A 109 -9.45 -7.34 -1.79
C THR A 109 -8.85 -7.33 -3.20
N GLN A 110 -8.99 -8.44 -3.92
CA GLN A 110 -8.56 -8.59 -5.30
C GLN A 110 -9.22 -7.57 -6.25
N GLU A 111 -10.44 -7.15 -5.96
CA GLU A 111 -11.19 -6.19 -6.78
C GLU A 111 -10.48 -4.84 -6.91
N PHE A 112 -9.78 -4.38 -5.85
CA PHE A 112 -8.94 -3.19 -5.91
C PHE A 112 -7.94 -3.27 -7.09
N PHE A 113 -7.22 -4.38 -7.23
CA PHE A 113 -6.22 -4.54 -8.28
C PHE A 113 -6.85 -4.67 -9.67
N ASN A 114 -8.07 -5.20 -9.73
CA ASN A 114 -8.82 -5.29 -10.98
C ASN A 114 -9.25 -3.92 -11.52
N GLN A 115 -9.38 -2.92 -10.66
CA GLN A 115 -9.76 -1.55 -11.04
C GLN A 115 -8.54 -0.69 -11.44
N LEU A 116 -7.33 -1.07 -11.01
CA LEU A 116 -6.15 -0.29 -11.36
C LEU A 116 -5.82 -0.43 -12.86
N GLU A 117 -5.72 0.69 -13.54
CA GLU A 117 -5.17 0.75 -14.89
C GLU A 117 -3.64 0.69 -14.81
N ILE A 118 -3.12 -0.52 -14.74
CA ILE A 118 -1.67 -0.73 -14.71
C ILE A 118 -1.16 -1.10 -16.10
N THR A 119 0.00 -0.59 -16.45
CA THR A 119 0.76 -0.99 -17.64
C THR A 119 1.81 -2.02 -17.31
N LYS A 120 2.29 -2.01 -16.06
CA LYS A 120 3.32 -2.92 -15.56
C LYS A 120 3.05 -3.32 -14.13
N GLY A 121 3.33 -4.57 -13.79
CA GLY A 121 3.09 -5.08 -12.45
C GLY A 121 4.07 -6.15 -12.04
N LYS A 122 4.04 -6.47 -10.73
CA LYS A 122 4.81 -7.55 -10.12
C LYS A 122 3.86 -8.47 -9.36
N PHE A 123 3.96 -9.77 -9.57
CA PHE A 123 3.18 -10.73 -8.80
C PHE A 123 3.61 -10.79 -7.34
N VAL A 124 2.63 -10.76 -6.45
CA VAL A 124 2.82 -10.89 -5.00
C VAL A 124 2.48 -12.31 -4.53
N THR A 125 1.57 -13.00 -5.24
CA THR A 125 1.08 -14.34 -4.88
C THR A 125 1.14 -15.31 -6.04
N GLY A 126 1.00 -16.60 -5.74
CA GLY A 126 0.92 -17.69 -6.71
C GLY A 126 2.28 -18.15 -7.27
N PRO A 127 2.27 -19.04 -8.25
CA PRO A 127 3.50 -19.62 -8.84
C PRO A 127 4.37 -18.61 -9.58
N LEU A 128 3.80 -17.47 -9.97
CA LEU A 128 4.50 -16.39 -10.67
C LEU A 128 5.04 -15.31 -9.71
N THR A 129 5.04 -15.55 -8.40
CA THR A 129 5.50 -14.59 -7.38
C THR A 129 6.88 -14.02 -7.71
N ASN A 130 7.02 -12.70 -7.56
CA ASN A 130 8.19 -11.89 -7.90
C ASN A 130 8.48 -11.69 -9.39
N LEU A 131 7.78 -12.33 -10.30
CA LEU A 131 7.92 -12.01 -11.71
C LEU A 131 7.28 -10.66 -12.03
N ILE A 132 7.98 -9.89 -12.85
CA ILE A 132 7.52 -8.62 -13.40
C ILE A 132 6.88 -8.92 -14.76
N PHE A 133 5.79 -8.23 -15.07
CA PHE A 133 5.07 -8.37 -16.32
C PHE A 133 4.61 -7.01 -16.85
N ASP A 134 4.47 -6.94 -18.16
CA ASP A 134 3.81 -5.85 -18.87
C ASP A 134 2.39 -6.26 -19.22
N VAL A 135 1.43 -5.34 -19.13
CA VAL A 135 0.04 -5.59 -19.52
C VAL A 135 -0.09 -5.32 -21.02
N VAL A 136 -0.47 -6.36 -21.76
CA VAL A 136 -0.70 -6.28 -23.22
C VAL A 136 -2.13 -5.87 -23.49
N SER A 137 -3.08 -6.58 -22.90
CA SER A 137 -4.51 -6.27 -23.03
C SER A 137 -5.30 -6.63 -21.79
N ARG A 138 -6.47 -6.03 -21.63
CA ARG A 138 -7.35 -6.25 -20.49
C ARG A 138 -8.81 -6.31 -20.93
N ASN A 139 -9.52 -7.28 -20.40
CA ASN A 139 -10.98 -7.31 -20.45
C ASN A 139 -11.57 -7.61 -19.05
N SER A 140 -12.90 -7.70 -18.95
CA SER A 140 -13.60 -7.91 -17.68
C SER A 140 -13.18 -9.20 -16.94
N LYS A 141 -12.82 -10.25 -17.67
CA LYS A 141 -12.52 -11.60 -17.11
C LYS A 141 -11.06 -11.98 -17.18
N LYS A 142 -10.30 -11.42 -18.12
CA LYS A 142 -8.94 -11.85 -18.44
C LYS A 142 -7.97 -10.67 -18.45
N LEU A 143 -6.74 -10.95 -18.09
CA LEU A 143 -5.60 -10.05 -18.19
C LEU A 143 -4.54 -10.74 -19.06
N GLU A 144 -4.23 -10.16 -20.20
CA GLU A 144 -3.16 -10.62 -21.07
C GLU A 144 -1.88 -9.88 -20.69
N ILE A 145 -0.86 -10.62 -20.36
CA ILE A 145 0.41 -10.09 -19.87
C ILE A 145 1.58 -10.65 -20.66
N SER A 146 2.66 -9.90 -20.71
CA SER A 146 3.94 -10.34 -21.26
C SER A 146 4.98 -10.50 -20.14
N ILE A 147 5.63 -11.66 -20.09
CA ILE A 147 6.76 -11.96 -19.20
C ILE A 147 7.88 -12.51 -20.06
N ASN A 148 9.04 -11.83 -20.08
CA ASN A 148 10.20 -12.24 -20.88
C ASN A 148 9.83 -12.54 -22.35
N ASN A 149 9.06 -11.66 -22.98
CA ASN A 149 8.56 -11.77 -24.37
C ASN A 149 7.61 -12.95 -24.62
N LYS A 150 7.08 -13.59 -23.58
CA LYS A 150 6.04 -14.61 -23.68
C LYS A 150 4.72 -14.06 -23.21
N THR A 151 3.69 -14.18 -24.04
CA THR A 151 2.34 -13.75 -23.69
C THR A 151 1.63 -14.85 -22.89
N ILE A 152 1.01 -14.47 -21.78
CA ILE A 152 0.24 -15.35 -20.90
C ILE A 152 -1.13 -14.70 -20.66
N ILE A 153 -2.17 -15.50 -20.71
CA ILE A 153 -3.53 -15.07 -20.39
C ILE A 153 -3.86 -15.52 -18.96
N LEU A 154 -4.12 -14.56 -18.08
CA LEU A 154 -4.56 -14.81 -16.72
C LEU A 154 -6.08 -14.63 -16.62
N ASP A 155 -6.75 -15.60 -16.01
CA ASP A 155 -8.13 -15.41 -15.56
C ASP A 155 -8.12 -14.60 -14.27
N LYS A 156 -8.83 -13.48 -14.23
CA LYS A 156 -8.91 -12.61 -13.05
C LYS A 156 -9.52 -13.30 -11.82
N ARG A 157 -10.22 -14.43 -12.03
CA ARG A 157 -10.79 -15.25 -10.94
C ARG A 157 -9.76 -16.14 -10.24
N THR A 158 -8.54 -16.25 -10.77
CA THR A 158 -7.49 -17.13 -10.18
C THR A 158 -6.92 -16.61 -8.86
N GLY A 159 -7.30 -15.42 -8.42
CA GLY A 159 -6.87 -14.87 -7.13
C GLY A 159 -5.39 -14.46 -7.06
N TYR A 160 -4.70 -14.32 -8.20
CA TYR A 160 -3.35 -13.77 -8.21
C TYR A 160 -3.36 -12.30 -7.83
N ILE A 161 -2.66 -11.97 -6.76
CA ILE A 161 -2.44 -10.58 -6.34
C ILE A 161 -1.16 -10.08 -6.99
N TYR A 162 -1.23 -8.92 -7.60
CA TYR A 162 -0.11 -8.21 -8.17
C TYR A 162 -0.14 -6.76 -7.74
N GLN A 163 1.01 -6.12 -7.65
CA GLN A 163 1.13 -4.69 -7.36
C GLN A 163 1.71 -3.95 -8.57
N PRO A 164 1.26 -2.71 -8.83
CA PRO A 164 1.85 -1.84 -9.85
C PRO A 164 3.33 -1.57 -9.57
N ILE A 165 4.11 -1.36 -10.61
CA ILE A 165 5.49 -0.87 -10.54
C ILE A 165 5.74 0.20 -11.61
#